data_525f1b7746976a99e6471a058c906b57
#
_entry.id   525f1b7746976a99e6471a058c906b57
#
_cell.length_a   1.000
_cell.length_b   1.000
_cell.length_c   1.000
_cell.angle_alpha   90.00
_cell.angle_beta   90.00
_cell.angle_gamma   90.00
#
_symmetry.space_group_name_H-M   'P 1'
#
loop_
_entity.id
_entity.type
_entity.pdbx_description
1 polymer ?
#
loop_
_entity_poly.entity_id
_entity_poly.type
_entity_poly.pdbx_seq_one_letter_code
_entity_poly.pdbx_strand_id
1 'polypeptide(L)'
;MKRMIAVLAMSVVPLWVGPASAQKPAPSTAQAPAAPVAGKAPLGVTVIEMEAVVIGWSTKRDLLDKTVVNDKNEKIGKVDDLILSPGKAGSTPAASFAIIGVGGFLGIGKRDVAIPTEQLKLQDKKLTLPGATKDALKALPPFVYQSK
;
A
#
# COMPACT_ATOMS: atom_id res chain seq x y z
N MET A 1 -8.36 -71.44 -12.98
CA MET A 1 -8.75 -72.61 -12.14
C MET A 1 -9.34 -72.10 -10.84
N LYS A 2 -10.64 -72.46 -10.61
CA LYS A 2 -11.27 -72.76 -9.31
C LYS A 2 -11.11 -71.68 -8.21
N ARG A 3 -12.10 -71.25 -7.49
CA ARG A 3 -13.54 -71.51 -7.24
C ARG A 3 -14.01 -70.43 -6.29
N MET A 4 -15.11 -69.79 -6.63
CA MET A 4 -16.29 -69.56 -5.81
C MET A 4 -16.23 -70.05 -4.36
N ILE A 5 -16.59 -69.17 -3.42
CA ILE A 5 -17.57 -69.51 -2.36
C ILE A 5 -18.18 -68.16 -1.90
N ALA A 6 -19.49 -68.06 -2.03
CA ALA A 6 -20.35 -67.07 -1.41
C ALA A 6 -20.62 -67.49 0.04
N VAL A 7 -20.62 -66.55 0.96
CA VAL A 7 -21.31 -66.73 2.25
C VAL A 7 -22.10 -65.47 2.57
N LEU A 8 -23.38 -65.64 2.53
CA LEU A 8 -24.42 -64.76 3.01
C LEU A 8 -24.43 -64.83 4.57
N ALA A 9 -24.32 -63.72 5.22
CA ALA A 9 -24.68 -63.63 6.62
C ALA A 9 -25.39 -62.31 6.91
N MET A 10 -26.68 -62.44 7.16
CA MET A 10 -27.54 -61.49 7.84
C MET A 10 -26.99 -61.21 9.24
N SER A 11 -26.98 -59.96 9.68
CA SER A 11 -27.36 -59.68 11.07
C SER A 11 -27.40 -58.20 11.40
N VAL A 12 -28.57 -57.77 11.75
CA VAL A 12 -28.97 -56.91 12.88
C VAL A 12 -28.35 -55.54 12.99
N VAL A 13 -29.18 -54.52 12.66
CA VAL A 13 -29.01 -53.11 13.04
C VAL A 13 -29.37 -52.95 14.52
N PRO A 14 -28.49 -52.43 15.39
CA PRO A 14 -28.90 -51.83 16.63
C PRO A 14 -29.16 -50.32 16.41
N LEU A 15 -30.39 -49.91 16.69
CA LEU A 15 -30.75 -48.53 16.90
C LEU A 15 -29.96 -48.00 18.10
N TRP A 16 -28.92 -47.26 17.87
CA TRP A 16 -28.29 -46.48 18.91
C TRP A 16 -28.88 -45.07 18.90
N VAL A 17 -29.81 -44.85 19.83
CA VAL A 17 -30.23 -43.50 20.23
C VAL A 17 -29.11 -42.95 21.11
N GLY A 18 -28.21 -42.18 20.52
CA GLY A 18 -27.21 -41.39 21.23
C GLY A 18 -27.81 -40.10 21.79
N PRO A 19 -27.39 -39.67 22.99
CA PRO A 19 -27.91 -38.47 23.60
C PRO A 19 -27.53 -37.22 22.78
N ALA A 20 -28.48 -36.28 22.70
CA ALA A 20 -28.30 -34.97 22.08
C ALA A 20 -27.06 -34.27 22.65
N SER A 21 -25.99 -34.24 21.89
CA SER A 21 -24.84 -33.39 22.18
C SER A 21 -25.27 -31.95 21.98
N ALA A 22 -25.34 -31.20 23.06
CA ALA A 22 -25.49 -29.75 23.03
C ALA A 22 -24.39 -29.15 22.16
N GLN A 23 -24.74 -28.69 21.00
CA GLN A 23 -23.85 -27.90 20.15
C GLN A 23 -23.47 -26.62 20.90
N LYS A 24 -22.24 -26.58 21.35
CA LYS A 24 -21.59 -25.36 21.80
C LYS A 24 -21.78 -24.30 20.69
N PRO A 25 -22.29 -23.10 20.98
CA PRO A 25 -22.42 -22.06 19.96
C PRO A 25 -21.03 -21.80 19.38
N ALA A 26 -20.90 -21.93 18.08
CA ALA A 26 -19.73 -21.53 17.33
C ALA A 26 -19.44 -20.06 17.65
N PRO A 27 -18.17 -19.65 17.76
CA PRO A 27 -17.81 -18.27 17.94
C PRO A 27 -18.40 -17.48 16.77
N SER A 28 -19.14 -16.44 17.12
CA SER A 28 -19.72 -15.48 16.19
C SER A 28 -18.72 -15.14 15.09
N THR A 29 -19.04 -15.56 13.89
CA THR A 29 -18.34 -15.15 12.68
C THR A 29 -18.28 -13.65 12.70
N ALA A 30 -17.08 -13.08 12.75
CA ALA A 30 -16.85 -11.67 12.60
C ALA A 30 -17.65 -11.22 11.37
N GLN A 31 -18.58 -10.35 11.60
CA GLN A 31 -19.51 -9.82 10.60
C GLN A 31 -18.65 -9.21 9.49
N ALA A 32 -18.69 -9.82 8.33
CA ALA A 32 -18.07 -9.23 7.14
C ALA A 32 -18.59 -7.79 7.02
N PRO A 33 -17.72 -6.82 6.71
CA PRO A 33 -18.15 -5.44 6.55
C PRO A 33 -19.29 -5.40 5.54
N ALA A 34 -20.39 -4.76 5.94
CA ALA A 34 -21.60 -4.64 5.13
C ALA A 34 -21.21 -4.15 3.73
N ALA A 35 -21.67 -4.87 2.70
CA ALA A 35 -21.46 -4.47 1.33
C ALA A 35 -21.88 -2.99 1.15
N PRO A 36 -21.05 -2.17 0.49
CA PRO A 36 -21.36 -0.76 0.30
C PRO A 36 -22.69 -0.64 -0.45
N VAL A 37 -23.63 0.09 0.15
CA VAL A 37 -24.86 0.49 -0.55
C VAL A 37 -24.48 1.27 -1.80
N ALA A 38 -25.06 0.89 -2.93
CA ALA A 38 -24.74 1.47 -4.23
C ALA A 38 -24.71 3.01 -4.16
N GLY A 39 -23.55 3.59 -4.46
CA GLY A 39 -23.36 5.03 -4.62
C GLY A 39 -22.70 5.77 -3.45
N LYS A 40 -22.35 5.13 -2.34
CA LYS A 40 -21.61 5.79 -1.24
C LYS A 40 -20.44 4.95 -0.78
N ALA A 41 -19.21 5.43 -1.04
CA ALA A 41 -18.02 4.80 -0.48
C ALA A 41 -18.07 4.89 1.06
N PRO A 42 -17.66 3.84 1.79
CA PRO A 42 -17.52 3.90 3.23
C PRO A 42 -16.52 4.99 3.61
N LEU A 43 -16.82 5.74 4.68
CA LEU A 43 -15.91 6.73 5.23
C LEU A 43 -14.82 6.03 6.04
N GLY A 44 -13.59 6.55 5.91
CA GLY A 44 -12.44 6.04 6.66
C GLY A 44 -11.77 4.84 6.00
N VAL A 45 -10.98 4.14 6.77
CA VAL A 45 -10.19 2.98 6.34
C VAL A 45 -10.65 1.71 7.06
N THR A 46 -10.58 0.59 6.39
CA THR A 46 -10.80 -0.73 6.97
C THR A 46 -9.62 -1.14 7.87
N VAL A 47 -9.78 -2.21 8.66
CA VAL A 47 -8.68 -2.74 9.50
C VAL A 47 -7.46 -3.14 8.65
N ILE A 48 -7.69 -3.74 7.47
CA ILE A 48 -6.60 -4.12 6.55
C ILE A 48 -5.89 -2.90 5.98
N GLU A 49 -6.65 -1.88 5.59
CA GLU A 49 -6.08 -0.62 5.09
C GLU A 49 -5.36 0.14 6.21
N MET A 50 -5.81 0.03 7.46
CA MET A 50 -5.13 0.63 8.61
C MET A 50 -3.72 0.06 8.80
N GLU A 51 -3.51 -1.23 8.58
CA GLU A 51 -2.18 -1.84 8.62
C GLU A 51 -1.26 -1.19 7.57
N ALA A 52 -1.75 -1.03 6.34
CA ALA A 52 -0.99 -0.33 5.29
C ALA A 52 -0.67 1.13 5.66
N VAL A 53 -1.58 1.83 6.34
CA VAL A 53 -1.34 3.20 6.83
C VAL A 53 -0.24 3.22 7.90
N VAL A 54 -0.25 2.25 8.81
CA VAL A 54 0.74 2.19 9.92
C VAL A 54 2.16 1.94 9.41
N ILE A 55 2.32 1.08 8.40
CA ILE A 55 3.63 0.80 7.79
C ILE A 55 4.02 1.82 6.71
N GLY A 56 3.11 2.71 6.33
CA GLY A 56 3.33 3.76 5.34
C GLY A 56 4.28 4.86 5.81
N TRP A 57 4.72 5.68 4.89
CA TRP A 57 5.58 6.82 5.18
C TRP A 57 4.76 8.02 5.64
N SER A 58 5.14 8.60 6.74
CA SER A 58 4.56 9.86 7.18
C SER A 58 5.15 11.01 6.38
N THR A 59 4.33 11.71 5.60
CA THR A 59 4.79 12.88 4.83
C THR A 59 5.58 13.86 5.68
N LYS A 60 5.06 14.22 6.85
CA LYS A 60 5.69 15.20 7.75
C LYS A 60 7.00 14.70 8.37
N ARG A 61 7.06 13.41 8.75
CA ARG A 61 8.21 12.89 9.50
C ARG A 61 9.29 12.32 8.58
N ASP A 62 8.88 11.70 7.47
CA ASP A 62 9.73 10.82 6.69
C ASP A 62 10.08 11.41 5.32
N LEU A 63 9.30 12.36 4.81
CA LEU A 63 9.48 12.93 3.49
C LEU A 63 9.85 14.42 3.50
N LEU A 64 9.01 15.27 4.08
CA LEU A 64 9.22 16.71 4.04
C LEU A 64 10.53 17.13 4.70
N ASP A 65 11.22 18.05 4.07
CA ASP A 65 12.51 18.58 4.52
C ASP A 65 13.66 17.56 4.54
N LYS A 66 13.45 16.33 4.07
CA LYS A 66 14.50 15.32 4.03
C LYS A 66 15.42 15.51 2.84
N THR A 67 16.69 15.24 3.08
CA THR A 67 17.69 15.19 2.01
C THR A 67 17.47 13.93 1.19
N VAL A 68 17.49 14.09 -0.12
CA VAL A 68 17.48 12.98 -1.09
C VAL A 68 18.90 12.74 -1.57
N VAL A 69 19.31 11.48 -1.52
CA VAL A 69 20.62 11.01 -1.98
C VAL A 69 20.47 10.04 -3.16
N ASN A 70 21.54 9.82 -3.89
CA ASN A 70 21.61 8.79 -4.92
C ASN A 70 22.25 7.49 -4.38
N ASP A 71 22.46 6.51 -5.26
CA ASP A 71 23.10 5.23 -4.92
C ASP A 71 24.53 5.37 -4.37
N LYS A 72 25.19 6.47 -4.70
CA LYS A 72 26.52 6.81 -4.20
C LYS A 72 26.48 7.59 -2.87
N ASN A 73 25.31 7.72 -2.26
CA ASN A 73 25.08 8.53 -1.07
C ASN A 73 25.44 10.03 -1.26
N GLU A 74 25.43 10.50 -2.51
CA GLU A 74 25.63 11.92 -2.82
C GLU A 74 24.31 12.66 -2.66
N LYS A 75 24.33 13.82 -2.01
CA LYS A 75 23.16 14.68 -1.90
C LYS A 75 22.79 15.27 -3.26
N ILE A 76 21.61 14.90 -3.75
CA ILE A 76 21.07 15.37 -5.04
C ILE A 76 19.98 16.43 -4.88
N GLY A 77 19.29 16.47 -3.75
CA GLY A 77 18.25 17.45 -3.51
C GLY A 77 17.67 17.37 -2.10
N LYS A 78 16.55 18.05 -1.91
CA LYS A 78 15.75 18.06 -0.67
C LYS A 78 14.27 18.00 -1.06
N VAL A 79 13.46 17.27 -0.32
CA VAL A 79 12.01 17.26 -0.52
C VAL A 79 11.41 18.54 0.07
N ASP A 80 10.78 19.34 -0.78
CA ASP A 80 10.15 20.59 -0.37
C ASP A 80 8.64 20.44 -0.20
N ASP A 81 7.99 19.58 -1.02
CA ASP A 81 6.54 19.37 -0.95
C ASP A 81 6.14 17.97 -1.45
N LEU A 82 4.90 17.61 -1.21
CA LEU A 82 4.26 16.41 -1.74
C LEU A 82 2.94 16.78 -2.40
N ILE A 83 2.81 16.51 -3.69
CA ILE A 83 1.59 16.74 -4.46
C ILE A 83 0.82 15.44 -4.60
N LEU A 84 -0.43 15.46 -4.15
CA LEU A 84 -1.37 14.36 -4.31
C LEU A 84 -2.30 14.69 -5.48
N SER A 85 -2.27 13.85 -6.51
CA SER A 85 -3.26 13.86 -7.57
C SER A 85 -4.35 12.85 -7.21
N PRO A 86 -5.57 13.29 -6.93
CA PRO A 86 -6.65 12.38 -6.52
C PRO A 86 -7.08 11.42 -7.63
N GLY A 87 -6.55 11.60 -8.83
CA GLY A 87 -6.98 10.84 -9.98
C GLY A 87 -8.36 11.27 -10.47
N LYS A 88 -8.79 10.69 -11.57
CA LYS A 88 -10.12 10.87 -12.15
C LYS A 88 -10.68 9.51 -12.51
N ALA A 89 -11.86 9.22 -12.00
CA ALA A 89 -12.55 7.94 -12.27
C ALA A 89 -12.61 7.66 -13.77
N GLY A 90 -12.14 6.49 -14.18
CA GLY A 90 -12.16 6.03 -15.56
C GLY A 90 -11.06 6.59 -16.48
N SER A 91 -10.17 7.47 -16.00
CA SER A 91 -9.11 8.04 -16.85
C SER A 91 -7.73 8.10 -16.23
N THR A 92 -7.56 8.72 -15.08
CA THR A 92 -6.24 8.92 -14.47
C THR A 92 -6.23 8.30 -13.07
N PRO A 93 -5.32 7.39 -12.75
CA PRO A 93 -5.19 6.85 -11.40
C PRO A 93 -4.72 7.94 -10.43
N ALA A 94 -5.01 7.75 -9.16
CA ALA A 94 -4.43 8.58 -8.11
C ALA A 94 -2.91 8.39 -8.08
N ALA A 95 -2.18 9.48 -7.92
CA ALA A 95 -0.73 9.46 -7.90
C ALA A 95 -0.20 10.46 -6.86
N SER A 96 1.01 10.23 -6.40
CA SER A 96 1.71 11.16 -5.51
C SER A 96 3.09 11.49 -6.07
N PHE A 97 3.46 12.77 -5.96
CA PHE A 97 4.72 13.29 -6.47
C PHE A 97 5.43 14.06 -5.38
N ALA A 98 6.69 13.73 -5.15
CA ALA A 98 7.55 14.53 -4.31
C ALA A 98 8.16 15.67 -5.14
N ILE A 99 8.07 16.88 -4.63
CA ILE A 99 8.73 18.04 -5.21
C ILE A 99 10.11 18.14 -4.57
N ILE A 100 11.13 17.95 -5.38
CA ILE A 100 12.52 17.94 -4.94
C ILE A 100 13.21 19.22 -5.42
N GLY A 101 13.67 20.02 -4.47
CA GLY A 101 14.51 21.16 -4.73
C GLY A 101 15.95 20.75 -5.00
N VAL A 102 16.44 21.02 -6.20
CA VAL A 102 17.76 20.63 -6.68
C VAL A 102 18.64 21.85 -6.88
N GLY A 103 19.83 21.82 -6.30
CA GLY A 103 20.80 22.91 -6.39
C GLY A 103 20.45 24.10 -5.50
N GLY A 104 20.95 25.27 -5.87
CA GLY A 104 20.81 26.51 -5.11
C GLY A 104 21.76 26.62 -3.94
N PHE A 105 22.20 27.84 -3.69
CA PHE A 105 22.88 28.27 -2.48
C PHE A 105 21.99 29.29 -1.78
N LEU A 106 21.58 29.03 -0.54
CA LEU A 106 20.64 29.88 0.20
C LEU A 106 19.33 30.18 -0.57
N GLY A 107 18.82 29.17 -1.33
CA GLY A 107 17.58 29.32 -2.11
C GLY A 107 17.74 29.98 -3.48
N ILE A 108 18.88 30.55 -3.81
CA ILE A 108 19.16 31.16 -5.11
C ILE A 108 19.59 30.08 -6.11
N GLY A 109 18.90 30.02 -7.27
CA GLY A 109 19.19 29.03 -8.30
C GLY A 109 18.70 27.60 -7.97
N LYS A 110 17.81 27.45 -6.99
CA LYS A 110 17.10 26.21 -6.71
C LYS A 110 16.12 25.92 -7.86
N ARG A 111 16.07 24.69 -8.29
CA ARG A 111 15.12 24.19 -9.29
C ARG A 111 14.26 23.10 -8.67
N ASP A 112 12.98 23.28 -8.67
CA ASP A 112 12.01 22.30 -8.19
C ASP A 112 11.63 21.36 -9.32
N VAL A 113 11.67 20.05 -9.03
CA VAL A 113 11.30 18.99 -9.98
C VAL A 113 10.33 18.03 -9.30
N ALA A 114 9.34 17.54 -10.05
CA ALA A 114 8.37 16.56 -9.57
C ALA A 114 8.84 15.14 -9.89
N ILE A 115 8.94 14.31 -8.86
CA ILE A 115 9.33 12.90 -8.96
C ILE A 115 8.22 12.04 -8.37
N PRO A 116 7.73 11.00 -9.08
CA PRO A 116 6.78 10.04 -8.50
C PRO A 116 7.32 9.45 -7.20
N THR A 117 6.51 9.44 -6.15
CA THR A 117 6.95 8.95 -4.83
C THR A 117 7.38 7.49 -4.84
N GLU A 118 6.82 6.68 -5.73
CA GLU A 118 7.17 5.28 -5.96
C GLU A 118 8.63 5.06 -6.43
N GLN A 119 9.28 6.08 -6.98
CA GLN A 119 10.69 6.03 -7.34
C GLN A 119 11.62 6.30 -6.16
N LEU A 120 11.09 6.85 -5.07
CA LEU A 120 11.85 7.08 -3.85
C LEU A 120 11.91 5.81 -3.00
N LYS A 121 13.04 5.60 -2.35
CA LYS A 121 13.22 4.54 -1.35
C LYS A 121 13.59 5.16 -0.02
N LEU A 122 12.91 4.73 1.02
CA LEU A 122 13.26 5.13 2.40
C LEU A 122 13.98 3.96 3.06
N GLN A 123 15.27 4.11 3.28
CA GLN A 123 16.13 3.12 3.94
C GLN A 123 16.91 3.82 5.05
N ASP A 124 16.89 3.28 6.25
CA ASP A 124 17.63 3.82 7.42
C ASP A 124 17.40 5.32 7.63
N LYS A 125 16.14 5.76 7.47
CA LYS A 125 15.72 7.18 7.55
C LYS A 125 16.34 8.10 6.48
N LYS A 126 16.93 7.54 5.43
CA LYS A 126 17.46 8.28 4.27
C LYS A 126 16.52 8.07 3.08
N LEU A 127 16.21 9.15 2.40
CA LEU A 127 15.51 9.10 1.12
C LEU A 127 16.54 8.92 0.00
N THR A 128 16.39 7.83 -0.73
CA THR A 128 17.26 7.51 -1.87
C THR A 128 16.44 7.53 -3.15
N LEU A 129 16.97 8.18 -4.19
CA LEU A 129 16.47 8.13 -5.55
C LEU A 129 17.50 7.38 -6.41
N PRO A 130 17.32 6.07 -6.62
CA PRO A 130 18.28 5.23 -7.32
C PRO A 130 18.55 5.71 -8.75
N GLY A 131 19.78 5.65 -9.19
CA GLY A 131 20.20 6.02 -10.55
C GLY A 131 20.15 7.52 -10.86
N ALA A 132 19.72 8.35 -9.92
CA ALA A 132 19.63 9.80 -10.14
C ALA A 132 20.96 10.50 -9.94
N THR A 133 21.16 11.56 -10.73
CA THR A 133 22.25 12.52 -10.52
C THR A 133 21.67 13.92 -10.41
N LYS A 134 22.43 14.82 -9.78
CA LYS A 134 22.01 16.22 -9.66
C LYS A 134 21.76 16.88 -11.02
N ASP A 135 22.59 16.54 -12.00
CA ASP A 135 22.47 17.11 -13.34
C ASP A 135 21.30 16.50 -14.12
N ALA A 136 21.05 15.21 -13.97
CA ALA A 136 19.85 14.57 -14.53
C ALA A 136 18.55 15.20 -13.98
N LEU A 137 18.50 15.46 -12.68
CA LEU A 137 17.35 16.15 -12.07
C LEU A 137 17.19 17.58 -12.58
N LYS A 138 18.29 18.33 -12.76
CA LYS A 138 18.25 19.68 -13.32
C LYS A 138 17.82 19.69 -14.78
N ALA A 139 17.98 18.62 -15.52
CA ALA A 139 17.53 18.51 -16.90
C ALA A 139 16.02 18.26 -17.03
N LEU A 140 15.35 17.83 -15.95
CA LEU A 140 13.90 17.64 -15.94
C LEU A 140 13.17 18.98 -16.08
N PRO A 141 11.91 18.97 -16.59
CA PRO A 141 11.07 20.16 -16.58
C PRO A 141 10.91 20.72 -15.16
N PRO A 142 11.01 22.05 -14.96
CA PRO A 142 10.80 22.63 -13.65
C PRO A 142 9.34 22.49 -13.24
N PHE A 143 9.11 22.16 -11.99
CA PHE A 143 7.79 22.21 -11.41
C PHE A 143 7.46 23.65 -11.00
N VAL A 144 6.27 24.11 -11.36
CA VAL A 144 5.75 25.43 -10.98
C VAL A 144 4.33 25.24 -10.47
N TYR A 145 4.05 25.77 -9.29
CA TYR A 145 2.68 25.79 -8.77
C TYR A 145 1.77 26.63 -9.64
N GLN A 146 0.60 26.10 -9.98
CA GLN A 146 -0.42 26.96 -10.58
C GLN A 146 -0.99 27.89 -9.52
N SER A 147 -0.95 29.18 -9.80
CA SER A 147 -1.72 30.16 -9.03
C SER A 147 -3.21 29.88 -9.20
N LYS A 148 -3.89 29.64 -8.09
CA LYS A 148 -5.37 29.50 -8.06
C LYS A 148 -5.99 30.89 -8.15
#